data_474dc0b0f1ac1ae394b312af3b520bfd
#
_entry.id   474dc0b0f1ac1ae394b312af3b520bfd
#
_cell.length_a   1.000
_cell.length_b   1.000
_cell.length_c   1.000
_cell.angle_alpha   90.00
_cell.angle_beta   90.00
_cell.angle_gamma   90.00
#
_symmetry.space_group_name_H-M   'P 1'
#
loop_
_entity.id
_entity.type
_entity.pdbx_description
1 polymer ?
#
loop_
_entity_poly.entity_id
_entity_poly.type
_entity_poly.pdbx_seq_one_letter_code
_entity_poly.pdbx_strand_id
1 'polypeptide(L)'
;FTTTRPDTYPPTLLDRERWMGRAGEDGKLPFAPWGDTDPDDADPDDSPRWEWGRSENYVDGETVALAEDDPRLDGRVFLQQDADPFAHVDGDDVRDPDTGEVHPAFRALLDHLGMTYADVSTSGAGVHAYYHAPDGLPIDGKGQAVFDIDTDPWGANDAAPTVEIYANKHVCVTTGDHVDGTPTDLAEWDTDALRSILEANGYADKPDVSHDTDRD
;
A
#
# COMPACT_ATOMS: atom_id res chain seq x y z
N PHE A 1 6.74 21.63 4.20
CA PHE A 1 5.61 20.69 4.39
C PHE A 1 4.67 20.89 3.21
N THR A 2 4.61 19.93 2.31
CA THR A 2 3.66 19.94 1.19
C THR A 2 2.35 19.43 1.77
N THR A 3 1.35 20.28 1.87
CA THR A 3 -0.01 19.90 2.29
C THR A 3 -0.54 18.94 1.23
N THR A 4 -0.57 17.66 1.53
CA THR A 4 -1.14 16.64 0.65
C THR A 4 -2.65 16.83 0.67
N ARG A 5 -3.22 17.31 -0.43
CA ARG A 5 -4.66 17.53 -0.53
C ARG A 5 -5.37 16.17 -0.67
N PRO A 6 -6.61 16.03 -0.17
CA PRO A 6 -7.42 14.81 -0.38
C PRO A 6 -7.56 14.43 -1.85
N ASP A 7 -7.51 15.42 -2.75
CA ASP A 7 -7.60 15.26 -4.21
C ASP A 7 -6.39 14.58 -4.88
N THR A 8 -5.36 14.21 -4.12
CA THR A 8 -4.21 13.45 -4.62
C THR A 8 -4.39 11.94 -4.54
N TYR A 9 -5.41 11.47 -3.84
CA TYR A 9 -5.72 10.04 -3.73
C TYR A 9 -6.91 9.63 -4.59
N PRO A 10 -6.94 8.38 -5.07
CA PRO A 10 -8.10 7.84 -5.76
C PRO A 10 -9.37 7.93 -4.91
N PRO A 11 -10.49 8.41 -5.47
CA PRO A 11 -11.77 8.46 -4.75
C PRO A 11 -12.18 7.12 -4.16
N THR A 12 -11.88 6.03 -4.87
CA THR A 12 -12.15 4.65 -4.42
C THR A 12 -11.50 4.30 -3.08
N LEU A 13 -10.34 4.86 -2.78
CA LEU A 13 -9.67 4.69 -1.48
C LEU A 13 -10.20 5.71 -0.46
N LEU A 14 -10.42 6.97 -0.88
CA LEU A 14 -10.89 8.03 0.02
C LEU A 14 -12.25 7.72 0.63
N ASP A 15 -13.17 7.12 -0.12
CA ASP A 15 -14.53 6.78 0.32
C ASP A 15 -14.57 5.59 1.31
N ARG A 16 -13.43 4.98 1.60
CA ARG A 16 -13.37 3.84 2.52
C ARG A 16 -13.09 4.26 3.95
N GLU A 17 -13.85 3.72 4.90
CA GLU A 17 -13.53 3.79 6.33
C GLU A 17 -12.38 2.80 6.63
N ARG A 18 -11.17 3.15 6.18
CA ARG A 18 -9.94 2.35 6.26
C ARG A 18 -8.72 3.21 6.55
N TRP A 19 -8.93 4.45 6.96
CA TRP A 19 -7.84 5.38 7.19
C TRP A 19 -7.57 5.57 8.68
N MET A 20 -6.31 5.70 9.01
CA MET A 20 -5.81 6.23 10.30
C MET A 20 -4.72 7.26 10.04
N GLY A 21 -4.44 8.10 11.03
CA GLY A 21 -3.19 8.82 11.07
C GLY A 21 -2.02 7.85 11.28
N ARG A 22 -0.81 8.37 11.16
CA ARG A 22 0.43 7.67 11.57
C ARG A 22 1.28 8.56 12.45
N ALA A 23 1.99 7.96 13.39
CA ALA A 23 2.85 8.62 14.36
C ALA A 23 3.91 7.64 14.89
N GLY A 24 4.54 7.98 16.01
CA GLY A 24 5.55 7.16 16.68
C GLY A 24 6.97 7.56 16.34
N GLU A 25 7.95 6.85 16.92
CA GLU A 25 9.37 7.20 16.79
C GLU A 25 9.83 7.22 15.34
N ASP A 26 9.38 6.25 14.53
CA ASP A 26 9.67 6.16 13.09
C ASP A 26 8.57 6.80 12.21
N GLY A 27 7.53 7.38 12.81
CA GLY A 27 6.40 7.99 12.10
C GLY A 27 5.61 7.02 11.22
N LYS A 28 5.60 5.72 11.53
CA LYS A 28 4.97 4.68 10.70
C LYS A 28 3.85 3.91 11.38
N LEU A 29 3.67 4.08 12.69
CA LEU A 29 2.64 3.36 13.43
C LEU A 29 1.25 3.99 13.20
N PRO A 30 0.20 3.19 12.92
CA PRO A 30 -1.16 3.70 12.84
C PRO A 30 -1.60 4.32 14.17
N PHE A 31 -2.19 5.50 14.11
CA PHE A 31 -2.68 6.23 15.28
C PHE A 31 -3.98 6.97 14.97
N ALA A 32 -4.98 6.85 15.86
CA ALA A 32 -6.27 7.51 15.75
C ALA A 32 -6.36 8.70 16.71
N PRO A 33 -6.06 9.95 16.30
CA PRO A 33 -6.10 11.13 17.18
C PRO A 33 -7.52 11.64 17.46
N TRP A 34 -8.52 11.12 16.76
CA TRP A 34 -9.93 11.54 16.89
C TRP A 34 -10.62 10.90 18.09
N GLY A 35 -11.63 11.61 18.62
CA GLY A 35 -12.35 11.27 19.83
C GLY A 35 -11.75 11.89 21.09
N ASP A 36 -12.31 11.55 22.27
CA ASP A 36 -11.79 11.99 23.56
C ASP A 36 -10.47 11.26 23.84
N THR A 37 -9.36 11.88 23.42
CA THR A 37 -8.01 11.40 23.73
C THR A 37 -7.49 12.11 24.98
N ASP A 38 -7.05 11.32 25.95
CA ASP A 38 -6.20 11.84 27.02
C ASP A 38 -4.87 12.29 26.37
N PRO A 39 -4.33 13.47 26.71
CA PRO A 39 -3.00 13.88 26.29
C PRO A 39 -1.89 12.88 26.65
N ASP A 40 -2.16 12.00 27.62
CA ASP A 40 -1.24 10.95 28.06
C ASP A 40 -1.33 9.65 27.19
N ASP A 41 -2.23 9.58 26.19
CA ASP A 41 -2.32 8.48 25.20
C ASP A 41 -1.14 8.44 24.21
N ALA A 42 0.02 8.91 24.63
CA ALA A 42 1.21 8.97 23.78
C ALA A 42 1.97 7.63 23.66
N ASP A 43 1.63 6.65 24.52
CA ASP A 43 2.32 5.35 24.53
C ASP A 43 1.56 4.33 23.67
N PRO A 44 2.19 3.83 22.58
CA PRO A 44 1.57 2.81 21.72
C PRO A 44 1.20 1.52 22.46
N ASP A 45 1.90 1.18 23.55
CA ASP A 45 1.67 -0.06 24.28
C ASP A 45 0.47 0.01 25.24
N ASP A 46 0.07 1.22 25.64
CA ASP A 46 -0.97 1.43 26.64
C ASP A 46 -2.30 2.00 26.08
N SER A 47 -2.32 2.51 24.85
CA SER A 47 -3.51 3.14 24.28
C SER A 47 -4.16 2.35 23.15
N PRO A 48 -5.48 2.08 23.22
CA PRO A 48 -6.22 1.43 22.13
C PRO A 48 -6.25 2.24 20.83
N ARG A 49 -5.82 3.48 20.83
CA ARG A 49 -5.72 4.37 19.65
C ARG A 49 -4.67 3.92 18.66
N TRP A 50 -3.70 3.13 19.08
CA TRP A 50 -2.65 2.55 18.25
C TRP A 50 -3.02 1.16 17.70
N GLU A 51 -4.14 0.60 18.13
CA GLU A 51 -4.58 -0.72 17.68
C GLU A 51 -5.23 -0.64 16.28
N TRP A 52 -4.44 -0.85 15.26
CA TRP A 52 -4.90 -0.87 13.86
C TRP A 52 -5.83 -2.05 13.50
N GLY A 53 -6.07 -2.96 14.43
CA GLY A 53 -7.08 -4.03 14.31
C GLY A 53 -8.48 -3.60 14.72
N ARG A 54 -8.65 -2.40 15.28
CA ARG A 54 -9.95 -1.90 15.77
C ARG A 54 -10.62 -1.03 14.72
N SER A 55 -11.76 -1.49 14.22
CA SER A 55 -12.54 -0.74 13.23
C SER A 55 -13.06 0.61 13.74
N GLU A 56 -13.25 0.76 15.05
CA GLU A 56 -13.63 2.05 15.67
C GLU A 56 -12.56 3.14 15.56
N ASN A 57 -11.33 2.76 15.23
CA ASN A 57 -10.25 3.68 14.95
C ASN A 57 -10.22 4.16 13.49
N TYR A 58 -11.02 3.55 12.61
CA TYR A 58 -11.01 3.86 11.19
C TYR A 58 -11.93 5.02 10.86
N VAL A 59 -11.49 5.84 9.91
CA VAL A 59 -12.27 6.92 9.33
C VAL A 59 -12.14 6.87 7.80
N ASP A 60 -12.93 7.68 7.10
CA ASP A 60 -12.75 7.92 5.67
C ASP A 60 -11.56 8.86 5.39
N GLY A 61 -11.18 8.96 4.11
CA GLY A 61 -10.04 9.75 3.69
C GLY A 61 -10.21 11.26 3.91
N GLU A 62 -11.45 11.78 3.86
CA GLU A 62 -11.73 13.19 4.14
C GLU A 62 -11.52 13.50 5.62
N THR A 63 -11.99 12.63 6.50
CA THR A 63 -11.84 12.77 7.95
C THR A 63 -10.37 12.74 8.37
N VAL A 64 -9.58 11.81 7.85
CA VAL A 64 -8.13 11.77 8.16
C VAL A 64 -7.40 13.00 7.62
N ALA A 65 -7.83 13.53 6.48
CA ALA A 65 -7.25 14.75 5.93
C ALA A 65 -7.52 15.99 6.81
N LEU A 66 -8.67 16.06 7.47
CA LEU A 66 -8.98 17.13 8.43
C LEU A 66 -8.10 17.09 9.68
N ALA A 67 -7.54 15.93 10.01
CA ALA A 67 -6.61 15.77 11.13
C ALA A 67 -5.13 16.00 10.74
N GLU A 68 -4.84 16.38 9.50
CA GLU A 68 -3.47 16.55 8.99
C GLU A 68 -2.66 17.60 9.76
N ASP A 69 -3.32 18.62 10.30
CA ASP A 69 -2.68 19.66 11.12
C ASP A 69 -2.48 19.24 12.59
N ASP A 70 -2.89 18.04 12.99
CA ASP A 70 -2.67 17.55 14.34
C ASP A 70 -1.17 17.31 14.58
N PRO A 71 -0.54 17.99 15.56
CA PRO A 71 0.90 17.93 15.78
C PRO A 71 1.39 16.55 16.25
N ARG A 72 0.49 15.62 16.54
CA ARG A 72 0.81 14.23 16.92
C ARG A 72 0.98 13.32 15.70
N LEU A 73 0.60 13.79 14.52
CA LEU A 73 0.63 12.98 13.30
C LEU A 73 1.84 13.33 12.42
N ASP A 74 2.45 12.27 11.84
CA ASP A 74 3.47 12.36 10.81
C ASP A 74 2.91 12.11 9.40
N GLY A 75 1.60 11.86 9.29
CA GLY A 75 0.88 11.61 8.06
C GLY A 75 -0.25 10.60 8.25
N ARG A 76 -0.50 9.76 7.25
CA ARG A 76 -1.63 8.84 7.22
C ARG A 76 -1.27 7.45 6.70
N VAL A 77 -2.13 6.50 7.00
CA VAL A 77 -2.06 5.12 6.49
C VAL A 77 -3.42 4.67 5.99
N PHE A 78 -3.42 3.86 4.95
CA PHE A 78 -4.57 3.09 4.50
C PHE A 78 -4.48 1.68 5.05
N LEU A 79 -5.54 1.17 5.66
CA LEU A 79 -5.58 -0.11 6.35
C LEU A 79 -6.32 -1.14 5.51
N GLN A 80 -5.60 -1.80 4.61
CA GLN A 80 -6.15 -2.90 3.82
C GLN A 80 -6.55 -4.06 4.73
N GLN A 81 -7.75 -4.61 4.53
CA GLN A 81 -8.25 -5.77 5.24
C GLN A 81 -8.37 -6.97 4.29
N ASP A 82 -8.42 -8.19 4.83
CA ASP A 82 -8.49 -9.43 4.04
C ASP A 82 -9.71 -9.51 3.09
N ALA A 83 -10.80 -8.80 3.42
CA ALA A 83 -12.01 -8.76 2.61
C ALA A 83 -12.09 -7.56 1.66
N ASP A 84 -11.13 -6.67 1.70
CA ASP A 84 -11.11 -5.52 0.79
C ASP A 84 -10.67 -5.96 -0.61
N PRO A 85 -11.28 -5.40 -1.68
CA PRO A 85 -10.96 -5.78 -3.06
C PRO A 85 -9.73 -5.03 -3.57
N PHE A 86 -8.70 -4.92 -2.75
CA PHE A 86 -7.51 -4.14 -3.07
C PHE A 86 -6.24 -4.98 -2.95
N ALA A 87 -5.23 -4.56 -3.70
CA ALA A 87 -3.87 -5.01 -3.53
C ALA A 87 -2.92 -3.81 -3.50
N HIS A 88 -1.86 -3.95 -2.74
CA HIS A 88 -0.80 -2.99 -2.61
C HIS A 88 0.49 -3.59 -3.15
N VAL A 89 1.14 -2.91 -4.08
CA VAL A 89 2.46 -3.25 -4.61
C VAL A 89 3.43 -2.22 -4.07
N ASP A 90 4.33 -2.67 -3.21
CA ASP A 90 5.36 -1.87 -2.57
C ASP A 90 6.71 -2.15 -3.23
N GLY A 91 7.27 -1.14 -3.86
CA GLY A 91 8.60 -1.17 -4.44
C GLY A 91 9.58 -0.44 -3.54
N ASP A 92 10.43 -1.18 -2.85
CA ASP A 92 11.51 -0.62 -2.05
C ASP A 92 12.75 -0.38 -2.91
N ASP A 93 13.42 0.75 -2.70
CA ASP A 93 14.65 1.18 -3.42
C ASP A 93 14.51 1.21 -4.96
N VAL A 94 13.27 1.31 -5.46
CA VAL A 94 12.95 1.37 -6.89
C VAL A 94 12.94 2.78 -7.47
N ARG A 95 13.13 3.81 -6.65
CA ARG A 95 13.16 5.20 -7.07
C ARG A 95 14.45 5.88 -6.61
N ASP A 96 15.15 6.54 -7.52
CA ASP A 96 16.31 7.35 -7.17
C ASP A 96 15.83 8.61 -6.39
N PRO A 97 16.17 8.76 -5.11
CA PRO A 97 15.69 9.88 -4.30
C PRO A 97 16.24 11.24 -4.78
N ASP A 98 17.37 11.29 -5.48
CA ASP A 98 17.99 12.52 -5.96
C ASP A 98 17.37 13.02 -7.27
N THR A 99 17.07 12.11 -8.19
CA THR A 99 16.55 12.45 -9.53
C THR A 99 15.04 12.23 -9.68
N GLY A 100 14.46 11.37 -8.84
CA GLY A 100 13.08 10.94 -8.94
C GLY A 100 12.84 9.88 -10.01
N GLU A 101 13.89 9.38 -10.68
CA GLU A 101 13.76 8.36 -11.72
C GLU A 101 13.39 7.01 -11.12
N VAL A 102 12.36 6.37 -11.68
CA VAL A 102 11.88 5.04 -11.25
C VAL A 102 12.63 3.96 -12.03
N HIS A 103 13.05 2.90 -11.32
CA HIS A 103 13.77 1.75 -11.88
C HIS A 103 13.03 1.16 -13.09
N PRO A 104 13.71 0.94 -14.23
CA PRO A 104 13.04 0.49 -15.46
C PRO A 104 12.29 -0.84 -15.32
N ALA A 105 12.83 -1.79 -14.53
CA ALA A 105 12.16 -3.07 -14.31
C ALA A 105 10.89 -2.92 -13.45
N PHE A 106 10.88 -2.02 -12.44
CA PHE A 106 9.67 -1.75 -11.67
C PHE A 106 8.61 -1.06 -12.54
N ARG A 107 9.01 -0.11 -13.38
CA ARG A 107 8.09 0.51 -14.33
C ARG A 107 7.51 -0.49 -15.33
N ALA A 108 8.34 -1.39 -15.85
CA ALA A 108 7.89 -2.47 -16.73
C ALA A 108 6.95 -3.45 -16.02
N LEU A 109 7.16 -3.71 -14.72
CA LEU A 109 6.25 -4.51 -13.90
C LEU A 109 4.86 -3.84 -13.83
N LEU A 110 4.79 -2.53 -13.50
CA LEU A 110 3.52 -1.80 -13.45
C LEU A 110 2.85 -1.72 -14.83
N ASP A 111 3.62 -1.51 -15.91
CA ASP A 111 3.09 -1.53 -17.28
C ASP A 111 2.48 -2.90 -17.63
N HIS A 112 3.12 -3.98 -17.19
CA HIS A 112 2.67 -5.34 -17.45
C HIS A 112 1.44 -5.74 -16.64
N LEU A 113 1.34 -5.27 -15.39
CA LEU A 113 0.16 -5.47 -14.54
C LEU A 113 -1.03 -4.58 -14.94
N GLY A 114 -0.80 -3.53 -15.73
CA GLY A 114 -1.71 -2.43 -16.01
C GLY A 114 -1.38 -1.22 -15.12
N MET A 115 -0.99 -0.10 -15.77
CA MET A 115 -0.67 1.12 -15.02
C MET A 115 -1.83 1.57 -14.13
N THR A 116 -1.53 1.87 -12.88
CA THR A 116 -2.47 2.26 -11.84
C THR A 116 -1.98 3.50 -11.09
N TYR A 117 -2.77 4.01 -10.16
CA TYR A 117 -2.34 5.05 -9.24
C TYR A 117 -1.13 4.57 -8.41
N ALA A 118 -0.14 5.45 -8.28
CA ALA A 118 1.01 5.22 -7.42
C ALA A 118 1.46 6.49 -6.70
N ASP A 119 1.97 6.36 -5.48
CA ASP A 119 2.60 7.44 -4.73
C ASP A 119 4.04 7.10 -4.30
N VAL A 120 4.81 8.14 -4.03
CA VAL A 120 6.20 8.03 -3.58
C VAL A 120 6.21 7.66 -2.10
N SER A 121 7.09 6.75 -1.68
CA SER A 121 7.25 6.37 -0.28
C SER A 121 7.77 7.52 0.59
N THR A 122 7.65 7.40 1.90
CA THR A 122 8.13 8.43 2.85
C THR A 122 9.63 8.66 2.81
N SER A 123 10.42 7.67 2.40
CA SER A 123 11.88 7.81 2.20
C SER A 123 12.23 8.55 0.92
N GLY A 124 11.31 8.62 -0.04
CA GLY A 124 11.57 9.11 -1.39
C GLY A 124 12.23 8.07 -2.31
N ALA A 125 12.64 6.91 -1.78
CA ALA A 125 13.34 5.85 -2.51
C ALA A 125 12.41 4.74 -3.02
N GLY A 126 11.20 4.63 -2.50
CA GLY A 126 10.22 3.64 -2.90
C GLY A 126 9.02 4.22 -3.65
N VAL A 127 8.19 3.32 -4.18
CA VAL A 127 6.94 3.61 -4.88
C VAL A 127 5.88 2.62 -4.44
N HIS A 128 4.72 3.11 -4.01
CA HIS A 128 3.56 2.32 -3.66
C HIS A 128 2.51 2.41 -4.77
N ALA A 129 2.09 1.29 -5.33
CA ALA A 129 1.04 1.24 -6.33
C ALA A 129 -0.18 0.46 -5.80
N TYR A 130 -1.38 0.94 -6.11
CA TYR A 130 -2.62 0.39 -5.58
C TYR A 130 -3.50 -0.12 -6.71
N TYR A 131 -4.03 -1.34 -6.54
CA TYR A 131 -4.87 -2.00 -7.53
C TYR A 131 -6.23 -2.37 -6.96
N HIS A 132 -7.24 -2.39 -7.81
CA HIS A 132 -8.47 -3.12 -7.56
C HIS A 132 -8.22 -4.60 -7.89
N ALA A 133 -8.30 -5.48 -6.90
CA ALA A 133 -7.91 -6.89 -6.96
C ALA A 133 -8.90 -7.77 -6.19
N PRO A 134 -10.16 -7.89 -6.66
CA PRO A 134 -11.22 -8.58 -5.91
C PRO A 134 -10.94 -10.07 -5.68
N ASP A 135 -10.16 -10.70 -6.55
CA ASP A 135 -9.81 -12.12 -6.48
C ASP A 135 -8.53 -12.39 -5.65
N GLY A 136 -7.86 -11.32 -5.22
CA GLY A 136 -6.58 -11.40 -4.50
C GLY A 136 -5.44 -11.98 -5.34
N LEU A 137 -4.37 -12.45 -4.69
CA LEU A 137 -3.24 -13.06 -5.37
C LEU A 137 -3.59 -14.45 -5.94
N PRO A 138 -3.16 -14.76 -7.19
CA PRO A 138 -3.41 -16.04 -7.83
C PRO A 138 -2.42 -17.15 -7.41
N ILE A 139 -1.91 -17.10 -6.17
CA ILE A 139 -0.95 -18.06 -5.63
C ILE A 139 -1.47 -18.75 -4.38
N ASP A 140 -0.91 -19.93 -4.10
CA ASP A 140 -1.16 -20.64 -2.86
C ASP A 140 -0.40 -19.96 -1.71
N GLY A 141 -1.08 -19.58 -0.63
CA GLY A 141 -0.44 -18.99 0.53
C GLY A 141 -1.17 -17.83 1.20
N LYS A 142 -0.41 -16.90 1.78
CA LYS A 142 -0.91 -15.90 2.72
C LYS A 142 -1.42 -14.59 2.08
N GLY A 143 -1.55 -14.51 0.76
CA GLY A 143 -1.91 -13.27 0.05
C GLY A 143 -0.77 -12.24 0.01
N GLN A 144 0.47 -12.71 0.05
CA GLN A 144 1.68 -11.90 -0.03
C GLN A 144 2.72 -12.58 -0.92
N ALA A 145 3.44 -11.79 -1.71
CA ALA A 145 4.62 -12.20 -2.47
C ALA A 145 5.75 -11.18 -2.31
N VAL A 146 7.02 -11.64 -2.28
CA VAL A 146 8.21 -10.80 -2.15
C VAL A 146 9.29 -11.32 -3.10
N PHE A 147 9.91 -10.45 -3.89
CA PHE A 147 10.98 -10.81 -4.81
C PHE A 147 11.86 -9.62 -5.18
N ASP A 148 13.11 -9.90 -5.52
CA ASP A 148 14.07 -8.91 -6.02
C ASP A 148 13.85 -8.69 -7.52
N ILE A 149 13.99 -7.44 -7.99
CA ILE A 149 13.91 -7.09 -9.42
C ILE A 149 15.27 -6.72 -10.01
N ASP A 150 16.25 -6.46 -9.17
CA ASP A 150 17.66 -6.33 -9.54
C ASP A 150 18.55 -6.81 -8.38
N THR A 151 19.83 -6.98 -8.61
CA THR A 151 20.85 -7.37 -7.63
C THR A 151 21.73 -6.21 -7.20
N ASP A 152 21.72 -5.13 -7.95
CA ASP A 152 22.53 -3.92 -7.70
C ASP A 152 21.64 -2.76 -7.25
N PRO A 153 22.15 -1.86 -6.36
CA PRO A 153 21.44 -0.65 -5.98
C PRO A 153 21.09 0.24 -7.17
N TRP A 154 19.91 0.88 -7.13
CA TRP A 154 19.45 1.80 -8.16
C TRP A 154 19.66 3.26 -7.77
N GLY A 155 20.29 4.02 -8.65
CA GLY A 155 20.52 5.46 -8.46
C GLY A 155 21.35 5.74 -7.21
N ALA A 156 20.85 6.58 -6.31
CA ALA A 156 21.50 6.95 -5.05
C ALA A 156 21.09 6.05 -3.87
N ASN A 157 20.38 4.95 -4.10
CA ASN A 157 20.01 4.00 -3.04
C ASN A 157 21.19 3.16 -2.57
N ASP A 158 21.14 2.71 -1.33
CA ASP A 158 22.16 1.84 -0.72
C ASP A 158 21.85 0.35 -0.87
N ALA A 159 20.60 -0.02 -1.18
CA ALA A 159 20.14 -1.39 -1.31
C ALA A 159 19.64 -1.71 -2.73
N ALA A 160 19.60 -2.99 -3.07
CA ALA A 160 19.01 -3.47 -4.31
C ALA A 160 17.47 -3.38 -4.28
N PRO A 161 16.83 -3.08 -5.41
CA PRO A 161 15.39 -2.88 -5.46
C PRO A 161 14.60 -4.18 -5.30
N THR A 162 13.61 -4.15 -4.43
CA THR A 162 12.70 -5.26 -4.14
C THR A 162 11.25 -4.88 -4.40
N VAL A 163 10.39 -5.90 -4.55
CA VAL A 163 8.94 -5.74 -4.70
C VAL A 163 8.24 -6.63 -3.70
N GLU A 164 7.30 -6.04 -2.98
CA GLU A 164 6.36 -6.74 -2.12
C GLU A 164 4.93 -6.53 -2.64
N ILE A 165 4.15 -7.59 -2.74
CA ILE A 165 2.75 -7.52 -3.17
C ILE A 165 1.86 -8.06 -2.06
N TYR A 166 0.89 -7.26 -1.65
CA TYR A 166 -0.05 -7.57 -0.58
C TYR A 166 -1.48 -7.54 -1.09
N ALA A 167 -2.18 -8.65 -1.02
CA ALA A 167 -3.62 -8.75 -1.25
C ALA A 167 -4.35 -9.32 -0.02
N ASN A 168 -3.83 -9.03 1.15
CA ASN A 168 -4.34 -9.42 2.46
C ASN A 168 -4.26 -8.23 3.42
N LYS A 169 -4.53 -8.47 4.70
CA LYS A 169 -4.44 -7.45 5.74
C LYS A 169 -3.04 -6.82 5.81
N HIS A 170 -2.96 -5.52 5.52
CA HIS A 170 -1.71 -4.77 5.46
C HIS A 170 -1.89 -3.30 5.87
N VAL A 171 -0.85 -2.70 6.44
CA VAL A 171 -0.79 -1.25 6.73
C VAL A 171 -0.03 -0.57 5.59
N CYS A 172 -0.77 0.15 4.74
CA CYS A 172 -0.17 0.88 3.63
C CYS A 172 0.15 2.31 4.09
N VAL A 173 1.44 2.62 4.26
CA VAL A 173 1.88 4.00 4.51
C VAL A 173 1.72 4.79 3.22
N THR A 174 0.86 5.80 3.21
CA THR A 174 0.55 6.59 2.02
C THR A 174 1.07 8.01 2.18
N THR A 175 1.60 8.60 1.13
CA THR A 175 2.05 9.99 1.13
C THR A 175 1.14 10.89 0.30
N GLY A 176 0.49 10.33 -0.75
CA GLY A 176 -0.23 11.08 -1.78
C GLY A 176 0.68 11.92 -2.66
N ASP A 177 2.00 11.75 -2.56
CA ASP A 177 2.96 12.35 -3.50
C ASP A 177 2.93 11.52 -4.79
N HIS A 178 2.01 11.91 -5.68
CA HIS A 178 1.67 11.15 -6.88
C HIS A 178 2.86 10.99 -7.82
N VAL A 179 3.13 9.77 -8.26
CA VAL A 179 4.22 9.46 -9.20
C VAL A 179 3.85 9.96 -10.60
N ASP A 180 4.68 10.82 -11.17
CA ASP A 180 4.47 11.38 -12.49
C ASP A 180 4.27 10.32 -13.58
N GLY A 181 3.20 10.47 -14.36
CA GLY A 181 2.85 9.61 -15.47
C GLY A 181 2.09 8.33 -15.09
N THR A 182 1.68 8.18 -13.81
CA THR A 182 0.72 7.15 -13.39
C THR A 182 -0.71 7.71 -13.42
N PRO A 183 -1.75 6.83 -13.55
CA PRO A 183 -3.15 7.24 -13.47
C PRO A 183 -3.51 7.85 -12.11
N THR A 184 -4.60 8.62 -12.07
CA THR A 184 -5.19 9.15 -10.82
C THR A 184 -6.20 8.21 -10.17
N ASP A 185 -6.59 7.13 -10.86
CA ASP A 185 -7.53 6.12 -10.40
C ASP A 185 -6.88 4.74 -10.31
N LEU A 186 -7.51 3.84 -9.54
CA LEU A 186 -7.10 2.44 -9.45
C LEU A 186 -7.47 1.70 -10.75
N ALA A 187 -6.53 0.92 -11.24
CA ALA A 187 -6.77 -0.09 -12.29
C ALA A 187 -7.05 -1.46 -11.65
N GLU A 188 -7.74 -2.32 -12.38
CA GLU A 188 -7.67 -3.76 -12.14
C GLU A 188 -6.34 -4.27 -12.70
N TRP A 189 -5.65 -5.12 -11.93
CA TRP A 189 -4.43 -5.73 -12.46
C TRP A 189 -4.74 -6.85 -13.47
N ASP A 190 -3.82 -7.05 -14.41
CA ASP A 190 -3.87 -8.22 -15.30
C ASP A 190 -3.45 -9.47 -14.49
N THR A 191 -4.43 -10.33 -14.17
CA THR A 191 -4.21 -11.54 -13.36
C THR A 191 -3.30 -12.55 -14.06
N ASP A 192 -3.35 -12.65 -15.39
CA ASP A 192 -2.50 -13.59 -16.14
C ASP A 192 -1.05 -13.08 -16.19
N ALA A 193 -0.86 -11.78 -16.36
CA ALA A 193 0.44 -11.14 -16.24
C ALA A 193 1.03 -11.33 -14.83
N LEU A 194 0.23 -11.08 -13.79
CA LEU A 194 0.64 -11.27 -12.39
C LEU A 194 1.04 -12.73 -12.13
N ARG A 195 0.23 -13.71 -12.59
CA ARG A 195 0.56 -15.12 -12.45
C ARG A 195 1.91 -15.44 -13.09
N SER A 196 2.15 -14.97 -14.31
CA SER A 196 3.42 -15.19 -15.01
C SER A 196 4.63 -14.60 -14.25
N ILE A 197 4.47 -13.43 -13.65
CA ILE A 197 5.51 -12.79 -12.81
C ILE A 197 5.78 -13.64 -11.57
N LEU A 198 4.73 -14.06 -10.88
CA LEU A 198 4.84 -14.83 -9.64
C LEU A 198 5.48 -16.21 -9.88
N GLU A 199 5.08 -16.92 -10.96
CA GLU A 199 5.70 -18.19 -11.37
C GLU A 199 7.19 -18.01 -11.68
N ALA A 200 7.57 -16.95 -12.40
CA ALA A 200 8.96 -16.64 -12.71
C ALA A 200 9.80 -16.39 -11.44
N ASN A 201 9.16 -15.95 -10.36
CA ASN A 201 9.78 -15.72 -9.04
C ASN A 201 9.58 -16.88 -8.05
N GLY A 202 9.16 -18.06 -8.55
CA GLY A 202 9.10 -19.32 -7.78
C GLY A 202 7.86 -19.53 -6.93
N TYR A 203 6.80 -18.74 -7.15
CA TYR A 203 5.51 -18.92 -6.47
C TYR A 203 4.67 -19.97 -7.22
N ALA A 204 4.05 -20.86 -6.45
CA ALA A 204 3.14 -21.87 -7.01
C ALA A 204 1.73 -21.30 -7.20
N ASP A 205 1.09 -21.67 -8.31
CA ASP A 205 -0.29 -21.30 -8.61
C ASP A 205 -1.28 -21.88 -7.58
N LYS A 206 -2.36 -21.15 -7.29
CA LYS A 206 -3.49 -21.71 -6.52
C LYS A 206 -4.07 -22.88 -7.31
N PRO A 207 -4.31 -24.05 -6.68
CA PRO A 207 -5.02 -25.12 -7.35
C PRO A 207 -6.43 -24.63 -7.72
N ASP A 208 -6.81 -24.89 -8.97
CA ASP A 208 -8.17 -24.61 -9.47
C ASP A 208 -9.16 -25.40 -8.62
N VAL A 209 -9.91 -24.71 -7.76
CA VAL A 209 -11.04 -25.31 -7.04
C VAL A 209 -12.20 -25.38 -8.05
N SER A 210 -12.13 -26.33 -8.98
CA SER A 210 -13.29 -26.67 -9.80
C SER A 210 -14.40 -27.08 -8.85
N HIS A 211 -15.44 -26.25 -8.73
CA HIS A 211 -16.71 -26.64 -8.13
C HIS A 211 -17.27 -27.79 -8.99
N ASP A 212 -16.94 -29.00 -8.58
CA ASP A 212 -17.62 -30.21 -9.05
C ASP A 212 -19.07 -30.14 -8.55
N THR A 213 -19.93 -29.52 -9.35
CA THR A 213 -21.38 -29.47 -9.14
C THR A 213 -22.03 -30.69 -9.79
N ASP A 214 -21.44 -31.87 -9.64
CA ASP A 214 -22.12 -33.14 -9.88
C ASP A 214 -22.60 -33.70 -8.54
N ARG A 215 -23.81 -33.35 -8.17
CA ARG A 215 -24.63 -34.12 -7.23
C ARG A 215 -25.92 -34.49 -7.92
N ASP A 216 -25.97 -35.74 -8.34
CA ASP A 216 -27.20 -36.49 -8.64
C ASP A 216 -28.26 -36.39 -7.53
#